data_7d688d779c0664be896fcbca82a702d1
#
_entry.id   7d688d779c0664be896fcbca82a702d1
#
_cell.length_a   1.000
_cell.length_b   1.000
_cell.length_c   1.000
_cell.angle_alpha   90.00
_cell.angle_beta   90.00
_cell.angle_gamma   90.00
#
_symmetry.space_group_name_H-M   'P 1'
#
loop_
_entity.id
_entity.type
_entity.pdbx_description
1 polymer ?
#
loop_
_entity_poly.entity_id
_entity_poly.type
_entity_poly.pdbx_seq_one_letter_code
_entity_poly.pdbx_strand_id
1 'polypeptide(L)'
;MNAIVAISENGGIGKDNGLLFHISADLKRFKELASGHTVIMGRKTLQSLPGGRGLPNRRNIVITRDIDFTAERAEIVHSVDEALALAEEDAFVIGGASIYQAMLPYCNKVYLTKVYADPEADVFFPSLCGWQVVRRSEMQEENGLRFQYIDYMR
;
A
#
# COMPACT_ATOMS: atom_id res chain seq x y z
N MET A 1 -4.91 10.21 7.14
CA MET A 1 -4.44 8.87 6.81
C MET A 1 -3.89 8.88 5.40
N ASN A 2 -2.91 8.05 5.13
CA ASN A 2 -2.19 8.02 3.86
C ASN A 2 -2.33 6.67 3.20
N ALA A 3 -2.23 6.63 1.87
CA ALA A 3 -2.02 5.39 1.14
C ALA A 3 -0.64 5.42 0.49
N ILE A 4 -0.02 4.26 0.34
CA ILE A 4 1.24 4.12 -0.37
C ILE A 4 1.13 2.92 -1.32
N VAL A 5 1.53 3.09 -2.58
CA VAL A 5 1.32 2.10 -3.62
C VAL A 5 2.29 2.27 -4.78
N ALA A 6 2.67 1.18 -5.42
CA ALA A 6 3.35 1.18 -6.71
C ALA A 6 2.39 0.64 -7.77
N ILE A 7 2.24 1.38 -8.87
CA ILE A 7 1.35 1.01 -9.96
C ILE A 7 2.06 0.95 -11.31
N SER A 8 1.54 0.12 -12.22
CA SER A 8 1.93 0.12 -13.62
C SER A 8 1.27 1.30 -14.37
N GLU A 9 1.59 1.46 -15.64
CA GLU A 9 1.01 2.54 -16.46
C GLU A 9 -0.52 2.49 -16.51
N ASN A 10 -1.10 1.29 -16.52
CA ASN A 10 -2.55 1.12 -16.55
C ASN A 10 -3.18 0.99 -15.15
N GLY A 11 -2.42 1.28 -14.09
CA GLY A 11 -2.94 1.23 -12.73
C GLY A 11 -2.89 -0.14 -12.07
N GLY A 12 -2.23 -1.11 -12.67
CA GLY A 12 -2.07 -2.44 -12.09
C GLY A 12 -1.21 -2.45 -10.84
N ILE A 13 -1.56 -3.26 -9.86
CA ILE A 13 -0.81 -3.36 -8.61
C ILE A 13 -0.39 -4.79 -8.27
N GLY A 14 -0.96 -5.79 -8.90
CA GLY A 14 -0.62 -7.17 -8.61
C GLY A 14 -1.11 -8.14 -9.65
N LYS A 15 -0.59 -9.37 -9.55
CA LYS A 15 -1.02 -10.52 -10.30
C LYS A 15 -0.74 -11.78 -9.50
N ASP A 16 -1.67 -12.74 -9.52
CA ASP A 16 -1.55 -14.02 -8.82
C ASP A 16 -1.16 -13.87 -7.34
N ASN A 17 -1.79 -12.88 -6.67
CA ASN A 17 -1.56 -12.52 -5.25
C ASN A 17 -0.15 -12.00 -4.95
N GLY A 18 0.60 -11.60 -5.96
CA GLY A 18 1.94 -11.03 -5.80
C GLY A 18 2.04 -9.60 -6.33
N LEU A 19 3.13 -8.92 -5.98
CA LEU A 19 3.45 -7.60 -6.52
C LEU A 19 3.89 -7.70 -7.97
N LEU A 20 3.60 -6.68 -8.77
CA LEU A 20 4.06 -6.61 -10.16
C LEU A 20 5.54 -6.29 -10.28
N PHE A 21 6.07 -5.52 -9.33
CA PHE A 21 7.44 -5.00 -9.41
C PHE A 21 8.20 -5.19 -8.11
N HIS A 22 9.50 -5.47 -8.22
CA HIS A 22 10.43 -5.47 -7.10
C HIS A 22 11.51 -4.42 -7.38
N ILE A 23 11.29 -3.21 -6.88
CA ILE A 23 12.19 -2.07 -7.06
C ILE A 23 12.78 -1.74 -5.69
N SER A 24 14.09 -1.94 -5.51
CA SER A 24 14.76 -1.75 -4.22
C SER A 24 14.63 -0.32 -3.70
N ALA A 25 14.72 0.67 -4.58
CA ALA A 25 14.56 2.08 -4.20
C ALA A 25 13.17 2.36 -3.66
N ASP A 26 12.14 1.75 -4.24
CA ASP A 26 10.75 1.88 -3.80
C ASP A 26 10.52 1.23 -2.44
N LEU A 27 11.05 0.04 -2.23
CA LEU A 27 10.98 -0.65 -0.94
C LEU A 27 11.68 0.15 0.16
N LYS A 28 12.81 0.75 -0.15
CA LYS A 28 13.54 1.61 0.79
C LYS A 28 12.72 2.86 1.13
N ARG A 29 12.11 3.50 0.14
CA ARG A 29 11.23 4.66 0.35
C ARG A 29 10.04 4.30 1.23
N PHE A 30 9.39 3.17 0.96
CA PHE A 30 8.29 2.66 1.77
C PHE A 30 8.73 2.50 3.24
N LYS A 31 9.86 1.87 3.46
CA LYS A 31 10.41 1.67 4.79
C LYS A 31 10.66 3.01 5.50
N GLU A 32 11.24 3.98 4.81
CA GLU A 32 11.53 5.30 5.37
C GLU A 32 10.24 6.05 5.73
N LEU A 33 9.23 6.03 4.87
CA LEU A 33 7.98 6.73 5.09
C LEU A 33 7.13 6.09 6.20
N ALA A 34 7.05 4.77 6.22
CA ALA A 34 6.13 4.05 7.10
C ALA A 34 6.75 3.64 8.44
N SER A 35 8.08 3.71 8.60
CA SER A 35 8.73 3.32 9.84
C SER A 35 8.29 4.20 11.01
N GLY A 36 7.92 3.56 12.12
CA GLY A 36 7.40 4.26 13.29
C GLY A 36 5.92 4.62 13.20
N HIS A 37 5.27 4.35 12.08
CA HIS A 37 3.84 4.62 11.88
C HIS A 37 3.03 3.34 11.85
N THR A 38 1.72 3.47 12.03
CA THR A 38 0.79 2.34 11.88
C THR A 38 0.62 2.02 10.40
N VAL A 39 0.64 0.73 10.05
CA VAL A 39 0.31 0.25 8.70
C VAL A 39 -0.97 -0.58 8.76
N ILE A 40 -1.82 -0.42 7.75
CA ILE A 40 -3.10 -1.11 7.63
C ILE A 40 -3.08 -1.92 6.34
N MET A 41 -3.45 -3.19 6.44
CA MET A 41 -3.38 -4.10 5.31
C MET A 41 -4.47 -5.18 5.38
N GLY A 42 -4.70 -5.86 4.26
CA GLY A 42 -5.48 -7.07 4.24
C GLY A 42 -4.64 -8.31 4.55
N ARG A 43 -5.32 -9.43 4.83
CA ARG A 43 -4.66 -10.70 5.17
C ARG A 43 -3.66 -11.16 4.10
N LYS A 44 -4.03 -11.08 2.82
CA LYS A 44 -3.15 -11.54 1.74
C LYS A 44 -1.85 -10.73 1.66
N THR A 45 -1.93 -9.43 1.92
CA THR A 45 -0.75 -8.58 1.98
C THR A 45 0.15 -9.00 3.13
N LEU A 46 -0.41 -9.24 4.31
CA LEU A 46 0.37 -9.76 5.45
C LEU A 46 1.06 -11.08 5.10
N GLN A 47 0.35 -12.00 4.47
CA GLN A 47 0.90 -13.32 4.11
C GLN A 47 2.02 -13.21 3.07
N SER A 48 2.07 -12.12 2.30
CA SER A 48 3.15 -11.85 1.33
C SER A 48 4.39 -11.23 1.97
N LEU A 49 4.30 -10.76 3.19
CA LEU A 49 5.44 -10.19 3.91
C LEU A 49 6.39 -11.29 4.39
N PRO A 50 7.68 -10.97 4.63
CA PRO A 50 8.65 -11.96 5.10
C PRO A 50 8.17 -12.67 6.38
N GLY A 51 8.10 -14.00 6.32
CA GLY A 51 7.64 -14.83 7.43
C GLY A 51 6.14 -14.78 7.69
N GLY A 52 5.35 -14.09 6.87
CA GLY A 52 3.90 -13.96 7.06
C GLY A 52 3.52 -13.24 8.34
N ARG A 53 4.35 -12.33 8.81
CA ARG A 53 4.14 -11.58 10.05
C ARG A 53 4.27 -10.07 9.80
N GLY A 54 3.78 -9.28 10.75
CA GLY A 54 3.81 -7.82 10.66
C GLY A 54 5.22 -7.26 10.51
N LEU A 55 5.30 -6.08 9.91
CA LEU A 55 6.57 -5.39 9.70
C LEU A 55 7.15 -4.91 11.04
N PRO A 56 8.48 -4.95 11.22
CA PRO A 56 9.11 -4.51 12.47
C PRO A 56 9.04 -2.98 12.65
N ASN A 57 9.16 -2.54 13.91
CA ASN A 57 9.24 -1.14 14.30
C ASN A 57 8.02 -0.29 13.95
N ARG A 58 6.84 -0.95 13.85
CA ARG A 58 5.57 -0.24 13.61
C ARG A 58 4.42 -1.10 14.06
N ARG A 59 3.27 -0.45 14.24
CA ARG A 59 2.03 -1.14 14.56
C ARG A 59 1.41 -1.64 13.26
N ASN A 60 1.01 -2.91 13.25
CA ASN A 60 0.40 -3.55 12.07
C ASN A 60 -1.06 -3.87 12.39
N ILE A 61 -1.98 -3.35 11.59
CA ILE A 61 -3.41 -3.64 11.67
C ILE A 61 -3.80 -4.42 10.42
N VAL A 62 -4.39 -5.59 10.62
CA VAL A 62 -4.80 -6.48 9.51
C VAL A 62 -6.30 -6.65 9.53
N ILE A 63 -6.94 -6.32 8.40
CA ILE A 63 -8.38 -6.47 8.22
C ILE A 63 -8.65 -7.81 7.54
N THR A 64 -9.45 -8.67 8.18
CA THR A 64 -9.87 -9.94 7.60
C THR A 64 -11.25 -10.32 8.12
N ARG A 65 -12.02 -11.03 7.30
CA ARG A 65 -13.32 -11.61 7.72
C ARG A 65 -13.15 -12.89 8.52
N ASP A 66 -11.96 -13.49 8.49
CA ASP A 66 -11.66 -14.72 9.21
C ASP A 66 -11.47 -14.42 10.71
N ILE A 67 -12.45 -14.77 11.52
CA ILE A 67 -12.45 -14.49 12.96
C ILE A 67 -11.41 -15.31 13.73
N ASP A 68 -10.89 -16.37 13.14
CA ASP A 68 -9.89 -17.25 13.76
C ASP A 68 -8.45 -16.92 13.32
N PHE A 69 -8.29 -15.96 12.41
CA PHE A 69 -6.96 -15.60 11.91
C PHE A 69 -6.13 -14.90 12.97
N THR A 70 -4.89 -15.36 13.14
CA THR A 70 -3.89 -14.72 13.99
C THR A 70 -2.55 -14.66 13.27
N ALA A 71 -1.72 -13.69 13.64
CA ALA A 71 -0.37 -13.57 13.08
C ALA A 71 0.53 -12.80 14.04
N GLU A 72 1.84 -13.05 13.97
CA GLU A 72 2.82 -12.34 14.77
C GLU A 72 2.92 -10.87 14.35
N ARG A 73 3.11 -9.98 15.31
CA ARG A 73 3.22 -8.52 15.13
C ARG A 73 2.03 -7.92 14.40
N ALA A 74 0.85 -8.49 14.58
CA ALA A 74 -0.35 -8.00 13.90
C ALA A 74 -1.52 -7.94 14.86
N GLU A 75 -2.25 -6.83 14.81
CA GLU A 75 -3.54 -6.69 15.46
C GLU A 75 -4.60 -7.01 14.41
N ILE A 76 -5.41 -8.00 14.68
CA ILE A 76 -6.42 -8.46 13.73
C ILE A 76 -7.74 -7.76 14.02
N VAL A 77 -8.32 -7.16 13.01
CA VAL A 77 -9.63 -6.55 13.04
C VAL A 77 -10.49 -7.14 11.92
N HIS A 78 -11.79 -6.98 12.01
CA HIS A 78 -12.72 -7.65 11.10
C HIS A 78 -13.56 -6.70 10.26
N SER A 79 -13.29 -5.39 10.39
CA SER A 79 -13.98 -4.38 9.59
C SER A 79 -13.10 -3.13 9.41
N VAL A 80 -13.45 -2.32 8.42
CA VAL A 80 -12.83 -1.02 8.21
C VAL A 80 -13.07 -0.10 9.42
N ASP A 81 -14.27 -0.14 9.99
CA ASP A 81 -14.60 0.69 11.16
C ASP A 81 -13.72 0.36 12.36
N GLU A 82 -13.44 -0.92 12.62
CA GLU A 82 -12.51 -1.31 13.66
C GLU A 82 -11.10 -0.79 13.40
N ALA A 83 -10.63 -0.88 12.17
CA ALA A 83 -9.32 -0.37 11.79
C ALA A 83 -9.22 1.15 11.99
N LEU A 84 -10.26 1.88 11.58
CA LEU A 84 -10.32 3.35 11.76
C LEU A 84 -10.32 3.76 13.22
N ALA A 85 -10.96 2.98 14.08
CA ALA A 85 -11.00 3.26 15.52
C ALA A 85 -9.62 3.09 16.18
N LEU A 86 -8.76 2.23 15.64
CA LEU A 86 -7.44 1.96 16.20
C LEU A 86 -6.32 2.82 15.57
N ALA A 87 -6.48 3.24 14.32
CA ALA A 87 -5.40 3.88 13.57
C ALA A 87 -5.26 5.36 13.91
N GLU A 88 -4.01 5.82 13.96
CA GLU A 88 -3.71 7.23 14.06
C GLU A 88 -3.90 7.92 12.70
N GLU A 89 -3.97 9.26 12.71
CA GLU A 89 -4.16 10.06 11.49
C GLU A 89 -3.03 9.89 10.47
N ASP A 90 -1.83 9.56 10.91
CA ASP A 90 -0.66 9.39 10.06
C ASP A 90 -0.43 7.92 9.64
N ALA A 91 -1.41 7.06 9.82
CA ALA A 91 -1.32 5.66 9.40
C ALA A 91 -1.23 5.54 7.87
N PHE A 92 -0.62 4.44 7.42
CA PHE A 92 -0.42 4.12 6.00
C PHE A 92 -1.21 2.88 5.61
N VAL A 93 -2.07 3.03 4.60
CA VAL A 93 -2.77 1.90 3.97
C VAL A 93 -1.84 1.32 2.91
N ILE A 94 -1.50 0.03 3.04
CA ILE A 94 -0.47 -0.59 2.20
C ILE A 94 -0.98 -1.71 1.28
N GLY A 95 -2.28 -1.96 1.26
CA GLY A 95 -2.90 -2.88 0.31
C GLY A 95 -3.62 -4.05 0.95
N GLY A 96 -4.16 -4.95 0.19
CA GLY A 96 -4.21 -4.95 -1.27
C GLY A 96 -5.37 -4.16 -1.87
N ALA A 97 -5.75 -4.54 -3.09
CA ALA A 97 -6.73 -3.78 -3.87
C ALA A 97 -8.05 -3.51 -3.14
N SER A 98 -8.61 -4.52 -2.49
CA SER A 98 -9.88 -4.35 -1.75
C SER A 98 -9.73 -3.39 -0.56
N ILE A 99 -8.58 -3.37 0.08
CA ILE A 99 -8.30 -2.49 1.21
C ILE A 99 -8.09 -1.06 0.72
N TYR A 100 -7.37 -0.86 -0.38
CA TYR A 100 -7.27 0.47 -1.00
C TYR A 100 -8.64 1.00 -1.38
N GLN A 101 -9.47 0.17 -2.02
CA GLN A 101 -10.83 0.55 -2.41
C GLN A 101 -11.66 0.99 -1.21
N ALA A 102 -11.60 0.23 -0.12
CA ALA A 102 -12.41 0.50 1.07
C ALA A 102 -11.89 1.69 1.87
N MET A 103 -10.59 1.94 1.90
CA MET A 103 -9.98 2.93 2.78
C MET A 103 -9.55 4.23 2.11
N LEU A 104 -9.46 4.26 0.78
CA LEU A 104 -9.10 5.49 0.07
C LEU A 104 -10.01 6.68 0.42
N PRO A 105 -11.34 6.51 0.63
CA PRO A 105 -12.19 7.61 1.07
C PRO A 105 -11.75 8.28 2.38
N TYR A 106 -11.01 7.58 3.22
CA TYR A 106 -10.53 8.08 4.51
C TYR A 106 -9.10 8.62 4.44
N CYS A 107 -8.47 8.53 3.27
CA CYS A 107 -7.13 9.04 3.05
C CYS A 107 -7.18 10.45 2.49
N ASN A 108 -6.21 11.27 2.87
CA ASN A 108 -6.04 12.62 2.33
C ASN A 108 -4.76 12.77 1.51
N LYS A 109 -3.90 11.76 1.51
CA LYS A 109 -2.66 11.76 0.74
C LYS A 109 -2.37 10.37 0.20
N VAL A 110 -1.87 10.31 -1.04
CA VAL A 110 -1.40 9.08 -1.67
C VAL A 110 0.03 9.28 -2.12
N TYR A 111 0.93 8.44 -1.61
CA TYR A 111 2.31 8.34 -2.06
C TYR A 111 2.38 7.25 -3.13
N LEU A 112 2.44 7.64 -4.38
CA LEU A 112 2.35 6.73 -5.51
C LEU A 112 3.69 6.62 -6.22
N THR A 113 4.10 5.39 -6.54
CA THR A 113 5.19 5.12 -7.44
C THR A 113 4.61 4.65 -8.76
N LYS A 114 4.79 5.46 -9.81
CA LYS A 114 4.36 5.08 -11.15
C LYS A 114 5.51 4.42 -11.89
N VAL A 115 5.33 3.17 -12.28
CA VAL A 115 6.31 2.40 -13.04
C VAL A 115 5.90 2.41 -14.51
N TYR A 116 6.80 2.85 -15.38
CA TYR A 116 6.54 2.99 -16.82
C TYR A 116 6.77 1.65 -17.51
N ALA A 117 5.92 0.71 -17.17
CA ALA A 117 5.81 -0.62 -17.76
C ALA A 117 4.36 -1.05 -17.61
N ASP A 118 3.95 -2.01 -18.41
CA ASP A 118 2.56 -2.43 -18.45
C ASP A 118 2.44 -3.95 -18.48
N PRO A 119 2.95 -4.65 -17.46
CA PRO A 119 2.81 -6.09 -17.37
C PRO A 119 1.36 -6.47 -17.12
N GLU A 120 1.02 -7.71 -17.40
CA GLU A 120 -0.30 -8.24 -17.12
C GLU A 120 -0.60 -8.14 -15.63
N ALA A 121 -1.75 -7.58 -15.29
CA ALA A 121 -2.20 -7.42 -13.90
C ALA A 121 -3.62 -7.94 -13.77
N ASP A 122 -3.96 -8.47 -12.60
CA ASP A 122 -5.33 -8.90 -12.29
C ASP A 122 -5.99 -8.06 -11.18
N VAL A 123 -5.24 -7.21 -10.52
CA VAL A 123 -5.77 -6.25 -9.53
C VAL A 123 -5.22 -4.85 -9.79
N PHE A 124 -6.06 -3.84 -9.55
CA PHE A 124 -5.79 -2.46 -9.93
C PHE A 124 -6.07 -1.52 -8.77
N PHE A 125 -5.32 -0.40 -8.76
CA PHE A 125 -5.55 0.67 -7.80
C PHE A 125 -6.80 1.46 -8.19
N PRO A 126 -7.60 1.94 -7.21
CA PRO A 126 -8.77 2.78 -7.50
C PRO A 126 -8.40 4.06 -8.24
N SER A 127 -9.36 4.62 -8.97
CA SER A 127 -9.17 5.89 -9.68
C SER A 127 -8.85 7.03 -8.70
N LEU A 128 -7.90 7.88 -9.09
CA LEU A 128 -7.56 9.11 -8.38
C LEU A 128 -8.21 10.35 -9.02
N CYS A 129 -9.34 10.15 -9.71
CA CYS A 129 -10.13 11.26 -10.24
C CYS A 129 -10.55 12.20 -9.08
N GLY A 130 -10.32 13.50 -9.25
CA GLY A 130 -10.60 14.48 -8.20
C GLY A 130 -9.44 14.72 -7.23
N TRP A 131 -8.40 13.92 -7.28
CA TRP A 131 -7.18 14.15 -6.52
C TRP A 131 -6.25 15.08 -7.28
N GLN A 132 -5.40 15.81 -6.56
CA GLN A 132 -4.43 16.74 -7.15
C GLN A 132 -3.02 16.25 -6.95
N VAL A 133 -2.20 16.34 -7.99
CA VAL A 133 -0.75 16.11 -7.89
C VAL A 133 -0.14 17.28 -7.16
N VAL A 134 0.53 17.02 -6.05
CA VAL A 134 1.19 18.06 -5.25
C VAL A 134 2.71 17.96 -5.31
N ARG A 135 3.24 16.82 -5.75
CA ARG A 135 4.68 16.61 -5.92
C ARG A 135 4.92 15.55 -6.98
N ARG A 136 5.96 15.79 -7.78
CA ARG A 136 6.40 14.82 -8.79
C ARG A 136 7.93 14.80 -8.78
N SER A 137 8.50 13.61 -8.57
CA SER A 137 9.96 13.45 -8.59
C SER A 137 10.51 13.44 -10.01
N GLU A 138 11.83 13.49 -10.12
CA GLU A 138 12.51 13.19 -11.38
C GLU A 138 12.29 11.71 -11.75
N MET A 139 12.44 11.41 -13.05
CA MET A 139 12.42 10.04 -13.54
C MET A 139 13.63 9.29 -13.01
N GLN A 140 13.40 8.07 -12.53
CA GLN A 140 14.44 7.19 -12.02
C GLN A 140 14.46 5.88 -12.82
N GLU A 141 15.52 5.11 -12.68
CA GLU A 141 15.65 3.82 -13.34
C GLU A 141 16.36 2.83 -12.43
N GLU A 142 15.85 1.59 -12.39
CA GLU A 142 16.48 0.48 -11.70
C GLU A 142 16.19 -0.80 -12.48
N ASN A 143 17.24 -1.54 -12.84
CA ASN A 143 17.14 -2.82 -13.56
C ASN A 143 16.29 -2.74 -14.84
N GLY A 144 16.42 -1.65 -15.59
CA GLY A 144 15.68 -1.44 -16.81
C GLY A 144 14.24 -0.92 -16.63
N LEU A 145 13.79 -0.75 -15.40
CA LEU A 145 12.49 -0.18 -15.11
C LEU A 145 12.61 1.32 -14.82
N ARG A 146 11.84 2.12 -15.54
CA ARG A 146 11.75 3.56 -15.30
C ARG A 146 10.55 3.82 -14.39
N PHE A 147 10.74 4.67 -13.39
CA PHE A 147 9.67 4.98 -12.43
C PHE A 147 9.83 6.39 -11.90
N GLN A 148 8.75 6.87 -11.29
CA GLN A 148 8.65 8.22 -10.78
C GLN A 148 7.75 8.22 -9.54
N TYR A 149 8.09 9.02 -8.54
CA TYR A 149 7.23 9.22 -7.37
C TYR A 149 6.29 10.38 -7.62
N ILE A 150 5.02 10.17 -7.37
CA ILE A 150 3.97 11.18 -7.55
C ILE A 150 3.12 11.20 -6.28
N ASP A 151 3.06 12.33 -5.61
CA ASP A 151 2.23 12.49 -4.41
C ASP A 151 0.94 13.20 -4.78
N TYR A 152 -0.17 12.65 -4.32
CA TYR A 152 -1.51 13.19 -4.53
C TYR A 152 -2.12 13.61 -3.20
N MET A 153 -2.92 14.66 -3.24
CA MET A 153 -3.76 15.11 -2.11
C MET A 153 -5.15 15.47 -2.59
N ARG A 154 -6.08 15.51 -1.66
CA ARG A 154 -7.42 16.04 -1.90
C ARG A 154 -7.92 16.85 -0.72
#